data_d85509619af4a4b4d3266791e94dd0f8
#
_entry.id   d85509619af4a4b4d3266791e94dd0f8
#
_cell.length_a   1.000
_cell.length_b   1.000
_cell.length_c   1.000
_cell.angle_alpha   90.00
_cell.angle_beta   90.00
_cell.angle_gamma   90.00
#
_symmetry.space_group_name_H-M   'P 1'
#
loop_
_entity.id
_entity.type
_entity.pdbx_description
1 polymer ?
#
loop_
_entity_poly.entity_id
_entity_poly.type
_entity_poly.pdbx_seq_one_letter_code
_entity_poly.pdbx_strand_id
1 'polypeptide(L)'
;AEYEQIQKGCDQLMNESAKKLFKKDSESFVLLNTLSYTWKGSVKIPESFENHHILDEGDNEIPLQKTDEGVFALVELNALSFTTFKKGHSVVHNLEKDDNLSLENNFVRYEFDEKGALISAYDKELEKEFIVGLGNVLSLYEDRPNNWDAWDVDFFYREALIETAEI
;
A
#
# COMPACT_ATOMS: atom_id res chain seq x y z
N ALA A 1 0.30 -7.33 -23.75
CA ALA A 1 1.35 -8.08 -24.50
C ALA A 1 2.67 -7.30 -24.58
N GLU A 2 2.76 -6.13 -25.26
CA GLU A 2 4.04 -5.41 -25.43
C GLU A 2 4.58 -4.83 -24.12
N TYR A 3 3.74 -4.17 -23.31
CA TYR A 3 4.14 -3.63 -22.01
C TYR A 3 4.65 -4.72 -21.06
N GLU A 4 4.00 -5.87 -21.02
CA GLU A 4 4.43 -7.01 -20.19
C GLU A 4 5.80 -7.54 -20.63
N GLN A 5 6.08 -7.53 -21.92
CA GLN A 5 7.35 -7.98 -22.47
C GLN A 5 8.47 -6.99 -22.13
N ILE A 6 8.19 -5.68 -22.20
CA ILE A 6 9.12 -4.62 -21.79
C ILE A 6 9.40 -4.74 -20.29
N GLN A 7 8.37 -4.88 -19.47
CA GLN A 7 8.53 -5.02 -18.02
C GLN A 7 9.39 -6.23 -17.66
N LYS A 8 9.11 -7.40 -18.25
CA LYS A 8 9.94 -8.61 -18.05
C LYS A 8 11.40 -8.38 -18.43
N GLY A 9 11.65 -7.66 -19.53
CA GLY A 9 13.01 -7.32 -19.95
C GLY A 9 13.73 -6.40 -18.95
N CYS A 10 13.03 -5.40 -18.44
CA CYS A 10 13.56 -4.51 -17.41
C CYS A 10 13.86 -5.27 -16.11
N ASP A 11 12.94 -6.12 -15.65
CA ASP A 11 13.11 -6.93 -14.44
C ASP A 11 14.28 -7.89 -14.57
N GLN A 12 14.46 -8.50 -15.76
CA GLN A 12 15.59 -9.37 -16.01
C GLN A 12 16.92 -8.60 -15.93
N LEU A 13 17.02 -7.44 -16.59
CA LEU A 13 18.23 -6.61 -16.56
C LEU A 13 18.56 -6.11 -15.15
N MET A 14 17.54 -5.70 -14.38
CA MET A 14 17.73 -5.30 -12.98
C MET A 14 18.24 -6.46 -12.13
N ASN A 15 17.65 -7.64 -12.26
CA ASN A 15 18.04 -8.83 -11.52
C ASN A 15 19.47 -9.29 -11.88
N GLU A 16 19.86 -9.25 -13.14
CA GLU A 16 21.20 -9.59 -13.59
C GLU A 16 22.25 -8.60 -13.06
N SER A 17 21.90 -7.31 -13.04
CA SER A 17 22.76 -6.26 -12.50
C SER A 17 22.92 -6.39 -11.00
N ALA A 18 21.82 -6.62 -10.28
CA ALA A 18 21.85 -6.83 -8.82
C ALA A 18 22.73 -8.03 -8.44
N LYS A 19 22.66 -9.15 -9.18
CA LYS A 19 23.52 -10.33 -8.95
C LYS A 19 25.00 -10.06 -9.16
N LYS A 20 25.36 -9.08 -9.96
CA LYS A 20 26.76 -8.67 -10.17
C LYS A 20 27.26 -7.74 -9.07
N LEU A 21 26.38 -6.92 -8.52
CA LEU A 21 26.72 -5.94 -7.48
C LEU A 21 26.71 -6.54 -6.07
N PHE A 22 25.76 -7.44 -5.80
CA PHE A 22 25.53 -7.99 -4.48
C PHE A 22 25.75 -9.50 -4.47
N LYS A 23 26.47 -10.00 -3.46
CA LYS A 23 26.55 -11.44 -3.20
C LYS A 23 25.26 -11.89 -2.53
N LYS A 24 24.75 -13.06 -2.95
CA LYS A 24 23.61 -13.68 -2.28
C LYS A 24 23.99 -14.02 -0.84
N ASP A 25 23.23 -13.51 0.10
CA ASP A 25 23.35 -13.78 1.52
C ASP A 25 21.99 -14.25 2.05
N SER A 26 21.98 -15.22 2.94
CA SER A 26 20.76 -15.72 3.59
C SER A 26 20.37 -14.88 4.80
N GLU A 27 21.28 -14.05 5.31
CA GLU A 27 21.11 -13.27 6.54
C GLU A 27 20.84 -11.79 6.28
N SER A 28 20.89 -11.36 5.00
CA SER A 28 20.63 -9.97 4.61
C SER A 28 19.92 -9.87 3.26
N PHE A 29 19.23 -8.75 3.06
CA PHE A 29 18.73 -8.31 1.76
C PHE A 29 18.99 -6.82 1.55
N VAL A 30 18.97 -6.39 0.31
CA VAL A 30 19.28 -5.01 -0.07
C VAL A 30 18.08 -4.40 -0.78
N LEU A 31 17.72 -3.18 -0.40
CA LEU A 31 16.78 -2.34 -1.13
C LEU A 31 17.54 -1.23 -1.86
N LEU A 32 17.14 -0.97 -3.09
CA LEU A 32 17.70 0.07 -3.95
C LEU A 32 16.69 1.17 -4.16
N ASN A 33 17.04 2.40 -3.80
CA ASN A 33 16.30 3.59 -4.20
C ASN A 33 16.97 4.22 -5.43
N THR A 34 16.32 4.17 -6.57
CA THR A 34 16.78 4.77 -7.83
C THR A 34 16.31 6.21 -8.02
N LEU A 35 15.48 6.72 -7.10
CA LEU A 35 14.96 8.08 -7.15
C LEU A 35 16.02 9.10 -6.69
N SER A 36 15.92 10.32 -7.19
CA SER A 36 16.81 11.42 -6.83
C SER A 36 16.46 12.10 -5.48
N TYR A 37 15.53 11.53 -4.73
CA TYR A 37 15.09 12.01 -3.42
C TYR A 37 14.91 10.84 -2.45
N THR A 38 14.93 11.15 -1.16
CA THR A 38 14.66 10.17 -0.10
C THR A 38 13.23 9.64 -0.24
N TRP A 39 13.10 8.31 -0.27
CA TRP A 39 11.81 7.64 -0.33
C TRP A 39 11.49 6.98 1.01
N LYS A 40 10.26 7.16 1.48
CA LYS A 40 9.75 6.50 2.67
C LYS A 40 8.45 5.79 2.34
N GLY A 41 8.36 4.53 2.75
CA GLY A 41 7.16 3.75 2.47
C GLY A 41 7.26 2.31 2.95
N SER A 42 6.20 1.56 2.66
CA SER A 42 6.07 0.16 3.03
C SER A 42 6.56 -0.71 1.87
N VAL A 43 7.43 -1.68 2.17
CA VAL A 43 7.92 -2.67 1.20
C VAL A 43 7.69 -4.08 1.73
N LYS A 44 7.25 -4.99 0.85
CA LYS A 44 7.17 -6.40 1.19
C LYS A 44 8.59 -6.97 1.34
N ILE A 45 8.85 -7.60 2.48
CA ILE A 45 10.14 -8.25 2.72
C ILE A 45 10.18 -9.65 2.06
N PRO A 46 11.39 -10.21 1.76
CA PRO A 46 11.49 -11.56 1.23
C PRO A 46 10.92 -12.61 2.20
N GLU A 47 10.24 -13.64 1.68
CA GLU A 47 9.60 -14.69 2.49
C GLU A 47 10.55 -15.35 3.52
N SER A 48 11.84 -15.52 3.14
CA SER A 48 12.85 -16.08 4.05
C SER A 48 13.15 -15.20 5.28
N PHE A 49 12.63 -13.99 5.34
CA PHE A 49 12.80 -13.02 6.42
C PHE A 49 11.51 -12.83 7.25
N GLU A 50 10.38 -13.32 6.80
CA GLU A 50 9.06 -13.07 7.42
C GLU A 50 8.91 -13.54 8.88
N ASN A 51 9.77 -14.44 9.35
CA ASN A 51 9.76 -14.94 10.73
C ASN A 51 10.91 -14.36 11.56
N HIS A 52 11.41 -13.19 11.21
CA HIS A 52 12.50 -12.51 11.89
C HIS A 52 12.19 -11.02 12.07
N HIS A 53 12.73 -10.43 13.13
CA HIS A 53 12.91 -8.99 13.18
C HIS A 53 13.84 -8.57 12.06
N ILE A 54 13.64 -7.37 11.53
CA ILE A 54 14.51 -6.79 10.50
C ILE A 54 15.27 -5.64 11.14
N LEU A 55 16.58 -5.63 10.92
CA LEU A 55 17.49 -4.61 11.44
C LEU A 55 18.03 -3.78 10.28
N ASP A 56 18.14 -2.48 10.49
CA ASP A 56 18.84 -1.58 9.58
C ASP A 56 20.40 -1.68 9.73
N GLU A 57 21.13 -0.84 9.02
CA GLU A 57 22.60 -0.79 9.09
C GLU A 57 23.12 -0.31 10.45
N GLY A 58 22.29 0.36 11.24
CA GLY A 58 22.59 0.80 12.62
C GLY A 58 22.15 -0.18 13.70
N ASP A 59 21.72 -1.41 13.30
CA ASP A 59 21.15 -2.43 14.17
C ASP A 59 19.86 -2.00 14.90
N ASN A 60 19.13 -1.00 14.33
CA ASN A 60 17.82 -0.62 14.84
C ASN A 60 16.74 -1.53 14.22
N GLU A 61 15.75 -1.90 15.02
CA GLU A 61 14.59 -2.65 14.54
C GLU A 61 13.70 -1.79 13.64
N ILE A 62 13.31 -2.36 12.49
CA ILE A 62 12.38 -1.74 11.54
C ILE A 62 10.96 -2.18 11.89
N PRO A 63 9.99 -1.25 11.93
CA PRO A 63 8.59 -1.60 12.11
C PRO A 63 8.08 -2.54 11.03
N LEU A 64 7.46 -3.64 11.44
CA LEU A 64 6.92 -4.68 10.56
C LEU A 64 5.42 -4.82 10.78
N GLN A 65 4.70 -5.13 9.69
CA GLN A 65 3.28 -5.45 9.74
C GLN A 65 3.00 -6.70 8.91
N LYS A 66 2.33 -7.69 9.52
CA LYS A 66 1.82 -8.88 8.82
C LYS A 66 0.50 -8.55 8.15
N THR A 67 0.36 -8.97 6.90
CA THR A 67 -0.88 -8.92 6.11
C THR A 67 -1.15 -10.29 5.48
N ASP A 68 -2.28 -10.46 4.80
CA ASP A 68 -2.59 -11.67 4.02
C ASP A 68 -1.60 -11.87 2.86
N GLU A 69 -0.98 -10.80 2.38
CA GLU A 69 0.00 -10.83 1.29
C GLU A 69 1.43 -11.13 1.74
N GLY A 70 1.72 -11.09 3.04
CA GLY A 70 3.05 -11.29 3.60
C GLY A 70 3.41 -10.27 4.68
N VAL A 71 4.68 -10.15 5.00
CA VAL A 71 5.18 -9.15 5.96
C VAL A 71 5.74 -7.94 5.23
N PHE A 72 5.33 -6.76 5.67
CA PHE A 72 5.77 -5.47 5.15
C PHE A 72 6.60 -4.73 6.19
N ALA A 73 7.67 -4.08 5.73
CA ALA A 73 8.54 -3.22 6.52
C ALA A 73 8.35 -1.75 6.14
N LEU A 74 8.22 -0.87 7.12
CA LEU A 74 8.26 0.57 6.89
C LEU A 74 9.71 1.03 6.86
N VAL A 75 10.19 1.45 5.69
CA VAL A 75 11.59 1.81 5.47
C VAL A 75 11.73 3.24 4.95
N GLU A 76 12.88 3.82 5.21
CA GLU A 76 13.31 5.09 4.64
C GLU A 76 14.63 4.87 3.89
N LEU A 77 14.66 5.20 2.60
CA LEU A 77 15.79 4.97 1.71
C LEU A 77 16.29 6.31 1.16
N ASN A 78 17.56 6.61 1.37
CA ASN A 78 18.17 7.83 0.84
C ASN A 78 18.13 7.86 -0.69
N ALA A 79 18.26 9.07 -1.27
CA ALA A 79 18.32 9.26 -2.72
C ALA A 79 19.48 8.49 -3.34
N LEU A 80 19.22 7.83 -4.48
CA LEU A 80 20.24 7.13 -5.29
C LEU A 80 21.17 6.22 -4.45
N SER A 81 20.59 5.48 -3.50
CA SER A 81 21.31 4.63 -2.57
C SER A 81 20.80 3.21 -2.53
N PHE A 82 21.59 2.32 -1.98
CA PHE A 82 21.14 1.02 -1.53
C PHE A 82 21.35 0.92 -0.02
N THR A 83 20.41 0.24 0.64
CA THR A 83 20.42 0.02 2.09
C THR A 83 20.31 -1.47 2.36
N THR A 84 21.15 -1.97 3.24
CA THR A 84 21.19 -3.38 3.64
C THR A 84 20.36 -3.57 4.89
N PHE A 85 19.50 -4.59 4.87
CA PHE A 85 18.72 -5.03 6.03
C PHE A 85 19.12 -6.43 6.41
N LYS A 86 19.22 -6.70 7.72
CA LYS A 86 19.69 -7.97 8.29
C LYS A 86 18.58 -8.67 9.06
N LYS A 87 18.69 -9.98 9.17
CA LYS A 87 17.87 -10.76 10.10
C LYS A 87 18.28 -10.44 11.54
N GLY A 88 17.31 -10.10 12.36
CA GLY A 88 17.41 -10.17 13.80
C GLY A 88 17.00 -11.54 14.35
N HIS A 89 16.60 -11.58 15.60
CA HIS A 89 16.10 -12.82 16.21
C HIS A 89 14.76 -13.26 15.60
N SER A 90 14.45 -14.54 15.74
CA SER A 90 13.21 -15.09 15.23
C SER A 90 11.99 -14.57 15.99
N VAL A 91 10.91 -14.29 15.26
CA VAL A 91 9.64 -13.82 15.81
C VAL A 91 8.49 -14.41 15.00
N VAL A 92 7.33 -14.54 15.61
CA VAL A 92 6.08 -14.89 14.92
C VAL A 92 5.26 -13.61 14.80
N HIS A 93 5.08 -13.13 13.58
CA HIS A 93 4.19 -12.01 13.29
C HIS A 93 2.76 -12.53 13.15
N ASN A 94 1.84 -11.99 13.93
CA ASN A 94 0.43 -12.30 13.83
C ASN A 94 -0.27 -11.25 12.96
N LEU A 95 -1.35 -11.68 12.29
CA LEU A 95 -2.30 -10.74 11.70
C LEU A 95 -3.00 -10.02 12.85
N GLU A 96 -2.79 -8.73 12.94
CA GLU A 96 -3.60 -7.87 13.80
C GLU A 96 -4.88 -7.56 13.03
N LYS A 97 -6.01 -8.09 13.52
CA LYS A 97 -7.32 -7.68 13.07
C LYS A 97 -7.81 -6.63 14.05
N ASP A 98 -8.00 -5.45 13.53
CA ASP A 98 -8.65 -4.38 14.27
C ASP A 98 -10.10 -4.28 13.75
N ASP A 99 -11.06 -4.60 14.62
CA ASP A 99 -12.50 -4.49 14.31
C ASP A 99 -13.00 -3.03 14.46
N ASN A 100 -12.11 -2.09 14.75
CA ASN A 100 -12.44 -0.69 14.79
C ASN A 100 -12.74 -0.16 13.39
N LEU A 101 -13.88 0.50 13.25
CA LEU A 101 -14.27 1.20 12.01
C LEU A 101 -13.55 2.56 11.90
N SER A 102 -12.26 2.59 12.25
CA SER A 102 -11.44 3.79 12.18
C SER A 102 -10.03 3.48 11.72
N LEU A 103 -9.46 4.40 10.95
CA LEU A 103 -8.06 4.40 10.53
C LEU A 103 -7.42 5.70 11.00
N GLU A 104 -6.33 5.59 11.73
CA GLU A 104 -5.69 6.76 12.32
C GLU A 104 -4.17 6.70 12.22
N ASN A 105 -3.56 7.84 11.92
CA ASN A 105 -2.13 8.05 12.01
C ASN A 105 -1.83 9.42 12.65
N ASN A 106 -0.59 9.90 12.59
CA ASN A 106 -0.22 11.17 13.18
C ASN A 106 -0.85 12.40 12.50
N PHE A 107 -1.35 12.26 11.28
CA PHE A 107 -1.84 13.38 10.45
C PHE A 107 -3.36 13.38 10.30
N VAL A 108 -3.97 12.20 10.15
CA VAL A 108 -5.39 12.07 9.82
C VAL A 108 -6.06 10.99 10.67
N ARG A 109 -7.36 11.16 10.89
CA ARG A 109 -8.26 10.15 11.44
C ARG A 109 -9.47 10.02 10.51
N TYR A 110 -9.74 8.79 10.06
CA TYR A 110 -10.93 8.42 9.29
C TYR A 110 -11.83 7.54 10.16
N GLU A 111 -13.14 7.81 10.13
CA GLU A 111 -14.14 6.98 10.80
C GLU A 111 -15.17 6.52 9.77
N PHE A 112 -15.55 5.24 9.87
CA PHE A 112 -16.50 4.61 8.96
C PHE A 112 -17.72 4.13 9.74
N ASP A 113 -18.86 4.05 9.07
CA ASP A 113 -20.03 3.37 9.59
C ASP A 113 -19.96 1.86 9.32
N GLU A 114 -20.97 1.12 9.82
CA GLU A 114 -21.07 -0.33 9.65
C GLU A 114 -21.24 -0.77 8.19
N LYS A 115 -21.54 0.15 7.28
CA LYS A 115 -21.67 -0.07 5.83
C LYS A 115 -20.43 0.33 5.06
N GLY A 116 -19.36 0.74 5.73
CA GLY A 116 -18.11 1.21 5.13
C GLY A 116 -18.18 2.63 4.56
N ALA A 117 -19.28 3.37 4.79
CA ALA A 117 -19.33 4.76 4.42
C ALA A 117 -18.46 5.60 5.37
N LEU A 118 -17.70 6.54 4.81
CA LEU A 118 -16.83 7.44 5.56
C LEU A 118 -17.70 8.53 6.21
N ILE A 119 -17.73 8.55 7.55
CA ILE A 119 -18.53 9.50 8.34
C ILE A 119 -17.70 10.63 8.93
N SER A 120 -16.37 10.48 9.01
CA SER A 120 -15.44 11.53 9.44
C SER A 120 -14.11 11.40 8.70
N ALA A 121 -13.55 12.51 8.29
CA ALA A 121 -12.19 12.64 7.77
C ALA A 121 -11.53 13.87 8.42
N TYR A 122 -10.90 13.64 9.55
CA TYR A 122 -10.34 14.70 10.38
C TYR A 122 -8.84 14.86 10.13
N ASP A 123 -8.44 16.08 9.76
CA ASP A 123 -7.04 16.49 9.67
C ASP A 123 -6.58 17.00 11.04
N LYS A 124 -5.54 16.38 11.61
CA LYS A 124 -5.04 16.69 12.94
C LYS A 124 -4.12 17.91 12.98
N GLU A 125 -3.48 18.25 11.86
CA GLU A 125 -2.60 19.43 11.78
C GLU A 125 -3.42 20.70 11.60
N LEU A 126 -4.49 20.62 10.79
CA LEU A 126 -5.40 21.75 10.56
C LEU A 126 -6.54 21.80 11.58
N GLU A 127 -6.66 20.79 12.45
CA GLU A 127 -7.78 20.62 13.41
C GLU A 127 -9.14 20.76 12.73
N LYS A 128 -9.32 20.11 11.57
CA LYS A 128 -10.46 20.34 10.68
C LYS A 128 -11.09 19.05 10.20
N GLU A 129 -12.42 19.01 10.25
CA GLU A 129 -13.24 18.01 9.58
C GLU A 129 -13.43 18.39 8.11
N PHE A 130 -13.17 17.43 7.17
CA PHE A 130 -13.27 17.63 5.74
C PHE A 130 -14.55 17.07 5.12
N ILE A 131 -15.27 16.22 5.85
CA ILE A 131 -16.49 15.58 5.33
C ILE A 131 -17.73 16.24 5.95
N VAL A 132 -18.68 16.54 5.08
CA VAL A 132 -20.04 16.93 5.45
C VAL A 132 -21.01 15.92 4.84
N GLY A 133 -21.62 15.08 5.69
CA GLY A 133 -22.46 13.98 5.26
C GLY A 133 -21.66 12.67 5.13
N LEU A 134 -21.94 11.86 4.13
CA LEU A 134 -21.29 10.56 3.90
C LEU A 134 -20.33 10.63 2.70
N GLY A 135 -19.12 10.10 2.88
CA GLY A 135 -18.17 9.84 1.81
C GLY A 135 -18.05 8.33 1.55
N ASN A 136 -17.27 7.96 0.53
CA ASN A 136 -17.02 6.56 0.18
C ASN A 136 -18.29 5.70 0.02
N VAL A 137 -19.37 6.30 -0.46
CA VAL A 137 -20.63 5.60 -0.72
C VAL A 137 -20.57 4.99 -2.11
N LEU A 138 -20.57 3.66 -2.17
CA LEU A 138 -20.58 2.92 -3.43
C LEU A 138 -22.02 2.68 -3.86
N SER A 139 -22.43 3.25 -4.99
CA SER A 139 -23.78 3.14 -5.51
C SER A 139 -23.78 2.53 -6.91
N LEU A 140 -24.65 1.57 -7.14
CA LEU A 140 -24.86 0.93 -8.42
C LEU A 140 -26.08 1.54 -9.08
N TYR A 141 -25.92 2.03 -10.31
CA TYR A 141 -26.97 2.60 -11.10
C TYR A 141 -27.19 1.79 -12.38
N GLU A 142 -28.43 1.74 -12.86
CA GLU A 142 -28.70 1.27 -14.21
C GLU A 142 -28.26 2.36 -15.21
N ASP A 143 -27.36 2.01 -16.12
CA ASP A 143 -26.91 2.91 -17.19
C ASP A 143 -27.50 2.45 -18.53
N ARG A 144 -28.37 3.28 -19.12
CA ARG A 144 -28.99 3.07 -20.42
C ARG A 144 -28.81 4.31 -21.29
N PRO A 145 -27.61 4.58 -21.78
CA PRO A 145 -27.35 5.75 -22.60
C PRO A 145 -28.12 5.67 -23.92
N ASN A 146 -28.53 6.81 -24.43
CA ASN A 146 -29.22 6.91 -25.73
C ASN A 146 -28.28 6.54 -26.90
N ASN A 147 -27.00 6.91 -26.78
CA ASN A 147 -25.96 6.63 -27.76
C ASN A 147 -24.64 6.44 -27.01
N TRP A 148 -23.70 5.70 -27.63
CA TRP A 148 -22.31 5.62 -27.18
C TRP A 148 -22.12 4.97 -25.81
N ASP A 149 -22.82 3.88 -25.58
CA ASP A 149 -22.85 3.08 -24.34
C ASP A 149 -21.47 2.61 -23.81
N ALA A 150 -20.40 2.78 -24.57
CA ALA A 150 -19.04 2.55 -24.12
C ALA A 150 -18.23 3.83 -23.83
N TRP A 151 -18.80 5.01 -24.08
CA TRP A 151 -18.09 6.29 -24.06
C TRP A 151 -18.78 7.37 -23.23
N ASP A 152 -20.08 7.24 -23.04
CA ASP A 152 -20.88 8.29 -22.42
C ASP A 152 -21.82 7.70 -21.37
N VAL A 153 -22.06 8.46 -20.31
CA VAL A 153 -23.01 8.17 -19.26
C VAL A 153 -23.99 9.32 -19.21
N ASP A 154 -25.19 9.09 -19.74
CA ASP A 154 -26.24 10.09 -19.73
C ASP A 154 -26.65 10.46 -18.30
N PHE A 155 -26.87 11.75 -18.03
CA PHE A 155 -27.09 12.30 -16.68
C PHE A 155 -28.31 11.69 -15.95
N PHE A 156 -29.27 11.11 -16.66
CA PHE A 156 -30.47 10.50 -16.07
C PHE A 156 -30.20 9.13 -15.40
N TYR A 157 -28.99 8.53 -15.54
CA TYR A 157 -28.61 7.36 -14.74
C TYR A 157 -28.85 7.60 -13.25
N ARG A 158 -28.71 8.86 -12.77
CA ARG A 158 -28.88 9.23 -11.37
C ARG A 158 -30.28 8.95 -10.82
N GLU A 159 -31.28 8.81 -11.69
CA GLU A 159 -32.65 8.47 -11.33
C GLU A 159 -32.88 6.97 -11.27
N ALA A 160 -31.90 6.18 -11.70
CA ALA A 160 -31.97 4.72 -11.82
C ALA A 160 -31.04 4.00 -10.82
N LEU A 161 -31.04 4.44 -9.57
CA LEU A 161 -30.29 3.76 -8.49
C LEU A 161 -30.86 2.35 -8.29
N ILE A 162 -30.00 1.34 -8.39
CA ILE A 162 -30.35 -0.07 -8.14
C ILE A 162 -30.10 -0.40 -6.67
N GLU A 163 -28.88 -0.14 -6.20
CA GLU A 163 -28.49 -0.44 -4.82
C GLU A 163 -27.33 0.46 -4.37
N THR A 164 -27.17 0.57 -3.06
CA THR A 164 -25.94 1.08 -2.46
C THR A 164 -25.22 -0.10 -1.82
N ALA A 165 -23.97 -0.32 -2.18
CA ALA A 165 -23.20 -1.44 -1.65
C ALA A 165 -22.96 -1.26 -0.14
N GLU A 166 -23.11 -2.37 0.59
CA GLU A 166 -22.63 -2.52 1.97
C GLU A 166 -21.28 -3.22 1.90
N ILE A 167 -20.28 -2.70 2.59
CA ILE A 167 -18.90 -3.23 2.62
C ILE A 167 -18.71 -4.10 3.84
#